data_b70e5a6cfb1ccb6065ce68dbc4884ee5
#
_entry.id   b70e5a6cfb1ccb6065ce68dbc4884ee5
#
_cell.length_a   1.000
_cell.length_b   1.000
_cell.length_c   1.000
_cell.angle_alpha   90.00
_cell.angle_beta   90.00
_cell.angle_gamma   90.00
#
_symmetry.space_group_name_H-M   'P 1'
#
loop_
_entity.id
_entity.type
_entity.pdbx_description
1 polymer ?
#
loop_
_entity_poly.entity_id
_entity_poly.type
_entity_poly.pdbx_seq_one_letter_code
_entity_poly.pdbx_strand_id
1 'polypeptide(L)'
;MKANPIKSCRGCADPVERAMMPREEQCNNCRRKEANRKWRLTHPGAMAANARKWREAGNKTARPEGYEEQQRLKKLEKYRNDLEYRERAKAAAKQRRLEKPDVVKAEMKSWMERNRPAVRRYQSDYQRERRASDPEFHQRLLTAQSMWRIRHWAKDPQSNSWIRHLENQAIDLAWRQRLHVWQDNHCYMCNKKDENMTIEHIIPRSRSGPTVKQNIVYTCSSCNYSRKALIWNTEWRPRSVDTSLTDLTVTYRTILQALRSAGLEADDNGRGGFRIHSDKRASPRDLYVLSTFAASERNVSSHGGRFACILRDADPTAIIIFDYEWYARQKAVLNMLRSKMGIAEKGVGARELSVVEVPAEPASAFLRDHHVMGAVDAPFRIGLTSGETLCGVGLFADHGDSYECVRLAFRGHVPGGMTRIIQCLRRLYGTRPVTSFIDTRYATGAGHGTVGFTYEGRTEETYLWVLPDRVQHQRYFSNDNKMSRNLLYFNPDLPREENIRANGIFKIWVPPRAKMLLA
;
A
#
# COMPACT_ATOMS: atom_id res chain seq x y z
N MET A 1 20.92 -63.02 39.00
CA MET A 1 20.54 -61.80 39.75
C MET A 1 19.14 -61.41 39.32
N LYS A 2 18.14 -61.41 40.23
CA LYS A 2 16.77 -60.95 39.90
C LYS A 2 16.80 -59.45 39.83
N ALA A 3 16.47 -58.85 38.65
CA ALA A 3 16.36 -57.43 38.48
C ALA A 3 15.35 -56.86 39.48
N ASN A 4 15.75 -55.84 40.24
CA ASN A 4 14.83 -55.13 41.12
C ASN A 4 13.71 -54.46 40.31
N PRO A 5 12.44 -54.61 40.66
CA PRO A 5 11.34 -53.99 39.90
C PRO A 5 11.43 -52.47 40.03
N ILE A 6 11.40 -51.79 38.89
CA ILE A 6 11.36 -50.32 38.79
C ILE A 6 9.93 -49.88 39.14
N LYS A 7 9.79 -48.99 40.14
CA LYS A 7 8.52 -48.35 40.51
C LYS A 7 8.61 -46.85 40.26
N SER A 8 7.55 -46.21 39.82
CA SER A 8 7.49 -44.76 39.73
C SER A 8 7.21 -44.11 41.09
N CYS A 9 7.87 -42.98 41.35
CA CYS A 9 7.68 -42.21 42.55
C CYS A 9 6.34 -41.42 42.46
N ARG A 10 5.46 -41.51 43.49
CA ARG A 10 4.20 -40.75 43.56
C ARG A 10 4.39 -39.21 43.55
N GLY A 11 5.55 -38.71 43.93
CA GLY A 11 5.81 -37.27 43.98
C GLY A 11 6.33 -36.62 42.70
N CYS A 12 7.04 -37.40 41.83
CA CYS A 12 7.61 -36.87 40.58
C CYS A 12 7.37 -37.77 39.36
N ALA A 13 6.77 -38.95 39.54
CA ALA A 13 6.59 -39.99 38.52
C ALA A 13 7.88 -40.53 37.89
N ASP A 14 9.05 -40.17 38.40
CA ASP A 14 10.32 -40.66 37.88
C ASP A 14 10.50 -42.15 38.21
N PRO A 15 11.01 -42.96 37.29
CA PRO A 15 11.37 -44.35 37.58
C PRO A 15 12.56 -44.39 38.55
N VAL A 16 12.43 -45.15 39.64
CA VAL A 16 13.46 -45.27 40.70
C VAL A 16 13.64 -46.72 41.09
N GLU A 17 14.87 -47.15 41.34
CA GLU A 17 15.14 -48.48 41.83
C GLU A 17 14.55 -48.69 43.22
N ARG A 18 13.95 -49.89 43.48
CA ARG A 18 13.23 -50.20 44.73
C ARG A 18 14.08 -50.00 45.98
N ALA A 19 15.38 -50.12 45.92
CA ALA A 19 16.30 -49.87 47.00
C ALA A 19 16.40 -48.39 47.45
N MET A 20 15.99 -47.46 46.57
CA MET A 20 15.98 -46.02 46.83
C MET A 20 14.61 -45.48 47.26
N MET A 21 13.58 -46.36 47.31
CA MET A 21 12.23 -45.98 47.78
C MET A 21 11.98 -46.51 49.20
N PRO A 22 11.88 -45.65 50.18
CA PRO A 22 11.46 -46.00 51.54
C PRO A 22 9.95 -46.32 51.55
N ARG A 23 9.44 -46.87 52.68
CA ARG A 23 8.10 -47.44 52.85
C ARG A 23 6.87 -46.67 52.35
N GLU A 24 7.01 -45.39 52.04
CA GLU A 24 5.90 -44.50 51.62
C GLU A 24 5.85 -44.23 50.10
N GLU A 25 6.49 -44.99 49.29
CA GLU A 25 6.45 -44.89 47.80
C GLU A 25 6.89 -43.49 47.23
N GLN A 26 7.62 -42.71 47.98
CA GLN A 26 8.22 -41.44 47.53
C GLN A 26 9.76 -41.58 47.52
N CYS A 27 10.39 -41.03 46.48
CA CYS A 27 11.85 -40.96 46.44
C CYS A 27 12.40 -39.96 47.49
N ASN A 28 13.61 -40.17 47.95
CA ASN A 28 14.26 -39.32 48.96
C ASN A 28 14.28 -37.84 48.61
N ASN A 29 14.32 -37.49 47.33
CA ASN A 29 14.28 -36.10 46.86
C ASN A 29 12.92 -35.46 47.06
N CYS A 30 11.82 -36.18 46.72
CA CYS A 30 10.46 -35.70 46.91
C CYS A 30 10.12 -35.58 48.40
N ARG A 31 10.54 -36.55 49.22
CA ARG A 31 10.38 -36.52 50.67
C ARG A 31 11.12 -35.31 51.30
N ARG A 32 12.35 -35.07 50.87
CA ARG A 32 13.14 -33.89 51.35
C ARG A 32 12.49 -32.55 50.89
N LYS A 33 11.93 -32.51 49.68
CA LYS A 33 11.19 -31.33 49.21
C LYS A 33 9.92 -31.07 50.02
N GLU A 34 9.20 -32.11 50.38
CA GLU A 34 7.96 -31.99 51.19
C GLU A 34 8.28 -31.63 52.63
N ALA A 35 9.28 -32.25 53.25
CA ALA A 35 9.77 -31.86 54.57
C ALA A 35 10.22 -30.40 54.62
N ASN A 36 10.98 -29.94 53.62
CA ASN A 36 11.38 -28.53 53.49
C ASN A 36 10.19 -27.59 53.31
N ARG A 37 9.14 -28.03 52.57
CA ARG A 37 7.92 -27.25 52.39
C ARG A 37 7.15 -27.13 53.69
N LYS A 38 6.97 -28.22 54.45
CA LYS A 38 6.33 -28.22 55.78
C LYS A 38 7.09 -27.32 56.76
N TRP A 39 8.42 -27.44 56.79
CA TRP A 39 9.27 -26.61 57.63
C TRP A 39 9.15 -25.10 57.33
N ARG A 40 9.10 -24.73 56.04
CA ARG A 40 8.89 -23.33 55.59
C ARG A 40 7.53 -22.77 56.02
N LEU A 41 6.48 -23.58 56.02
CA LEU A 41 5.15 -23.18 56.46
C LEU A 41 5.08 -22.95 57.97
N THR A 42 5.80 -23.76 58.74
CA THR A 42 5.86 -23.64 60.22
C THR A 42 6.86 -22.59 60.70
N HIS A 43 7.81 -22.16 59.86
CA HIS A 43 8.84 -21.19 60.21
C HIS A 43 8.87 -20.04 59.19
N PRO A 44 7.82 -19.23 59.07
CA PRO A 44 7.78 -18.13 58.12
C PRO A 44 8.86 -17.09 58.49
N GLY A 45 9.71 -16.76 57.50
CA GLY A 45 10.81 -15.80 57.69
C GLY A 45 12.15 -16.37 58.16
N ALA A 46 12.21 -17.60 58.69
CA ALA A 46 13.48 -18.20 59.20
C ALA A 46 14.55 -18.34 58.10
N MET A 47 14.13 -18.63 56.86
CA MET A 47 15.03 -18.67 55.70
C MET A 47 15.63 -17.30 55.37
N ALA A 48 14.81 -16.26 55.44
CA ALA A 48 15.26 -14.88 55.19
C ALA A 48 16.19 -14.40 56.33
N ALA A 49 15.87 -14.73 57.55
CA ALA A 49 16.70 -14.40 58.71
C ALA A 49 18.06 -15.13 58.67
N ASN A 50 18.08 -16.44 58.39
CA ASN A 50 19.29 -17.20 58.21
C ASN A 50 20.15 -16.72 57.02
N ALA A 51 19.50 -16.35 55.89
CA ALA A 51 20.21 -15.79 54.74
C ALA A 51 20.76 -14.38 55.03
N ARG A 52 20.13 -13.62 55.96
CA ARG A 52 20.65 -12.34 56.44
C ARG A 52 21.87 -12.55 57.34
N LYS A 53 21.74 -13.39 58.36
CA LYS A 53 22.85 -13.75 59.25
C LYS A 53 24.07 -14.31 58.51
N TRP A 54 23.82 -15.13 57.47
CA TRP A 54 24.87 -15.70 56.65
C TRP A 54 25.61 -14.68 55.78
N ARG A 55 24.90 -13.68 55.30
CA ARG A 55 25.47 -12.53 54.56
C ARG A 55 26.20 -11.56 55.47
N GLU A 56 25.67 -11.30 56.65
CA GLU A 56 26.28 -10.44 57.67
C GLU A 56 27.59 -11.04 58.23
N ALA A 57 27.69 -12.36 58.28
CA ALA A 57 28.90 -13.09 58.61
C ALA A 57 29.99 -13.09 57.53
N GLY A 58 29.81 -12.34 56.44
CA GLY A 58 30.83 -12.18 55.38
C GLY A 58 31.04 -13.41 54.48
N ASN A 59 30.23 -14.46 54.61
CA ASN A 59 30.31 -15.67 53.80
C ASN A 59 29.80 -15.41 52.39
N LYS A 60 30.59 -14.76 51.57
CA LYS A 60 30.40 -14.73 50.11
C LYS A 60 30.96 -16.03 49.54
N THR A 61 30.13 -17.06 49.31
CA THR A 61 30.50 -18.09 48.36
C THR A 61 30.61 -17.41 47.02
N ALA A 62 31.86 -17.32 46.52
CA ALA A 62 32.09 -16.89 45.15
C ALA A 62 31.32 -17.85 44.24
N ARG A 63 30.29 -17.35 43.58
CA ARG A 63 29.61 -18.14 42.55
C ARG A 63 30.65 -18.45 41.48
N PRO A 64 30.69 -19.69 40.93
CA PRO A 64 31.58 -19.99 39.83
C PRO A 64 31.44 -18.96 38.72
N GLU A 65 32.54 -18.57 38.13
CA GLU A 65 32.54 -17.67 36.99
C GLU A 65 31.61 -18.23 35.91
N GLY A 66 30.73 -17.40 35.37
CA GLY A 66 29.72 -17.83 34.39
C GLY A 66 28.42 -18.42 34.95
N TYR A 67 28.26 -18.62 36.28
CA TYR A 67 27.02 -19.18 36.86
C TYR A 67 25.78 -18.38 36.53
N GLU A 68 25.84 -17.05 36.58
CA GLU A 68 24.70 -16.18 36.24
C GLU A 68 24.31 -16.27 34.78
N GLU A 69 25.28 -16.38 33.90
CA GLU A 69 25.06 -16.56 32.47
C GLU A 69 24.45 -17.94 32.17
N GLN A 70 24.94 -19.01 32.81
CA GLN A 70 24.31 -20.32 32.69
C GLN A 70 22.85 -20.32 33.18
N GLN A 71 22.52 -19.64 34.25
CA GLN A 71 21.15 -19.53 34.73
C GLN A 71 20.28 -18.69 33.77
N ARG A 72 20.86 -17.67 33.16
CA ARG A 72 20.21 -16.86 32.14
C ARG A 72 19.90 -17.70 30.89
N LEU A 73 20.86 -18.47 30.41
CA LEU A 73 20.68 -19.35 29.25
C LEU A 73 19.62 -20.43 29.52
N LYS A 74 19.64 -21.08 30.67
CA LYS A 74 18.59 -22.06 31.06
C LYS A 74 17.18 -21.44 31.10
N LYS A 75 17.05 -20.21 31.62
CA LYS A 75 15.76 -19.49 31.60
C LYS A 75 15.33 -19.13 30.18
N LEU A 76 16.26 -18.72 29.34
CA LEU A 76 16.00 -18.38 27.94
C LEU A 76 15.57 -19.62 27.14
N GLU A 77 16.24 -20.74 27.34
CA GLU A 77 15.89 -22.02 26.73
C GLU A 77 14.50 -22.48 27.16
N LYS A 78 14.20 -22.40 28.46
CA LYS A 78 12.87 -22.70 28.97
C LYS A 78 11.80 -21.77 28.39
N TYR A 79 12.10 -20.47 28.27
CA TYR A 79 11.18 -19.51 27.65
C TYR A 79 10.93 -19.80 26.17
N ARG A 80 11.93 -20.33 25.45
CA ARG A 80 11.81 -20.71 24.03
C ARG A 80 11.00 -22.00 23.83
N ASN A 81 11.22 -22.98 24.67
CA ASN A 81 10.74 -24.34 24.43
C ASN A 81 9.46 -24.69 25.21
N ASP A 82 9.13 -23.97 26.29
CA ASP A 82 7.96 -24.20 27.13
C ASP A 82 6.94 -23.09 26.92
N LEU A 83 5.88 -23.39 26.15
CA LEU A 83 4.82 -22.44 25.80
C LEU A 83 4.07 -21.95 27.05
N GLU A 84 3.76 -22.86 27.98
CA GLU A 84 3.04 -22.52 29.21
C GLU A 84 3.86 -21.62 30.12
N TYR A 85 5.16 -21.91 30.27
CA TYR A 85 6.09 -21.03 30.98
C TYR A 85 6.17 -19.64 30.35
N ARG A 86 6.20 -19.58 29.02
CA ARG A 86 6.23 -18.32 28.26
C ARG A 86 4.98 -17.48 28.51
N GLU A 87 3.80 -18.08 28.44
CA GLU A 87 2.54 -17.36 28.65
C GLU A 87 2.40 -16.91 30.11
N ARG A 88 2.78 -17.73 31.07
CA ARG A 88 2.82 -17.31 32.49
C ARG A 88 3.79 -16.15 32.73
N ALA A 89 4.97 -16.17 32.09
CA ALA A 89 5.96 -15.10 32.21
C ALA A 89 5.45 -13.79 31.59
N LYS A 90 4.75 -13.85 30.43
CA LYS A 90 4.11 -12.69 29.80
C LYS A 90 3.00 -12.11 30.67
N ALA A 91 2.14 -12.96 31.23
CA ALA A 91 1.06 -12.55 32.12
C ALA A 91 1.59 -11.85 33.37
N ALA A 92 2.60 -12.43 34.03
CA ALA A 92 3.25 -11.83 35.18
C ALA A 92 3.90 -10.48 34.86
N ALA A 93 4.55 -10.36 33.71
CA ALA A 93 5.15 -9.11 33.26
C ALA A 93 4.07 -8.04 32.95
N LYS A 94 2.94 -8.43 32.37
CA LYS A 94 1.79 -7.54 32.12
C LYS A 94 1.20 -7.04 33.44
N GLN A 95 0.97 -7.94 34.38
CA GLN A 95 0.45 -7.60 35.71
C GLN A 95 1.40 -6.64 36.47
N ARG A 96 2.70 -6.92 36.46
CA ARG A 96 3.72 -6.04 37.07
C ARG A 96 3.73 -4.62 36.51
N ARG A 97 3.49 -4.49 35.16
CA ARG A 97 3.38 -3.17 34.51
C ARG A 97 2.15 -2.40 34.97
N LEU A 98 1.04 -3.09 35.27
CA LEU A 98 -0.19 -2.46 35.76
C LEU A 98 -0.07 -2.07 37.25
N GLU A 99 0.54 -2.93 38.05
CA GLU A 99 0.67 -2.69 39.51
C GLU A 99 1.77 -1.67 39.88
N LYS A 100 2.86 -1.62 39.10
CA LYS A 100 4.05 -0.79 39.41
C LYS A 100 4.59 -0.10 38.16
N PRO A 101 3.81 0.76 37.47
CA PRO A 101 4.20 1.36 36.19
C PRO A 101 5.49 2.19 36.28
N ASP A 102 5.64 2.99 37.32
CA ASP A 102 6.81 3.88 37.46
C ASP A 102 8.10 3.11 37.74
N VAL A 103 8.02 2.05 38.55
CA VAL A 103 9.18 1.18 38.82
C VAL A 103 9.63 0.48 37.54
N VAL A 104 8.68 -0.08 36.77
CA VAL A 104 8.99 -0.75 35.51
C VAL A 104 9.56 0.24 34.49
N LYS A 105 9.04 1.46 34.45
CA LYS A 105 9.54 2.53 33.57
C LYS A 105 10.97 2.94 33.93
N ALA A 106 11.26 3.10 35.22
CA ALA A 106 12.60 3.42 35.71
C ALA A 106 13.62 2.30 35.41
N GLU A 107 13.24 1.04 35.67
CA GLU A 107 14.06 -0.12 35.37
C GLU A 107 14.34 -0.24 33.85
N MET A 108 13.33 -0.02 33.03
CA MET A 108 13.45 -0.05 31.58
C MET A 108 14.36 1.07 31.07
N LYS A 109 14.23 2.29 31.62
CA LYS A 109 15.11 3.42 31.30
C LYS A 109 16.56 3.08 31.65
N SER A 110 16.83 2.60 32.86
CA SER A 110 18.15 2.21 33.32
C SER A 110 18.76 1.05 32.48
N TRP A 111 17.93 0.07 32.10
CA TRP A 111 18.35 -1.00 31.20
C TRP A 111 18.70 -0.47 29.81
N MET A 112 17.87 0.41 29.23
CA MET A 112 18.11 1.03 27.93
C MET A 112 19.41 1.86 27.94
N GLU A 113 19.67 2.60 28.98
CA GLU A 113 20.90 3.39 29.14
C GLU A 113 22.15 2.49 29.15
N ARG A 114 22.14 1.41 29.94
CA ARG A 114 23.26 0.45 30.03
C ARG A 114 23.47 -0.34 28.74
N ASN A 115 22.42 -0.65 28.02
CA ASN A 115 22.48 -1.48 26.81
C ASN A 115 22.39 -0.68 25.50
N ARG A 116 22.47 0.63 25.57
CA ARG A 116 22.29 1.54 24.42
C ARG A 116 23.11 1.17 23.18
N PRO A 117 24.40 0.78 23.29
CA PRO A 117 25.18 0.37 22.10
C PRO A 117 24.64 -0.91 21.45
N ALA A 118 24.29 -1.92 22.25
CA ALA A 118 23.78 -3.20 21.76
C ALA A 118 22.39 -3.03 21.13
N VAL A 119 21.51 -2.25 21.74
CA VAL A 119 20.18 -1.94 21.22
C VAL A 119 20.28 -1.16 19.89
N ARG A 120 21.17 -0.19 19.79
CA ARG A 120 21.42 0.55 18.55
C ARG A 120 21.91 -0.36 17.44
N ARG A 121 22.86 -1.28 17.74
CA ARG A 121 23.37 -2.24 16.77
C ARG A 121 22.26 -3.15 16.28
N TYR A 122 21.51 -3.78 17.18
CA TYR A 122 20.37 -4.63 16.84
C TYR A 122 19.33 -3.91 15.97
N GLN A 123 18.94 -2.69 16.34
CA GLN A 123 18.01 -1.89 15.56
C GLN A 123 18.53 -1.55 14.17
N SER A 124 19.84 -1.24 14.07
CA SER A 124 20.48 -0.96 12.78
C SER A 124 20.49 -2.19 11.87
N ASP A 125 20.85 -3.35 12.42
CA ASP A 125 20.91 -4.61 11.66
C ASP A 125 19.51 -5.06 11.23
N TYR A 126 18.53 -5.03 12.14
CA TYR A 126 17.13 -5.30 11.85
C TYR A 126 16.56 -4.38 10.74
N GLN A 127 16.86 -3.07 10.82
CA GLN A 127 16.43 -2.15 9.78
C GLN A 127 17.12 -2.41 8.45
N ARG A 128 18.40 -2.82 8.46
CA ARG A 128 19.17 -3.17 7.25
C ARG A 128 18.56 -4.39 6.56
N GLU A 129 18.34 -5.46 7.31
CA GLU A 129 17.73 -6.69 6.81
C GLU A 129 16.32 -6.44 6.26
N ARG A 130 15.50 -5.70 7.00
CA ARG A 130 14.13 -5.40 6.59
C ARG A 130 14.06 -4.48 5.38
N ARG A 131 14.99 -3.54 5.22
CA ARG A 131 15.09 -2.71 4.00
C ARG A 131 15.44 -3.54 2.77
N ALA A 132 16.26 -4.55 2.93
CA ALA A 132 16.65 -5.43 1.84
C ALA A 132 15.52 -6.38 1.42
N SER A 133 14.69 -6.83 2.38
CA SER A 133 13.62 -7.80 2.15
C SER A 133 12.25 -7.19 1.85
N ASP A 134 12.00 -5.93 2.25
CA ASP A 134 10.70 -5.24 2.13
C ASP A 134 10.86 -3.85 1.51
N PRO A 135 10.76 -3.71 0.18
CA PRO A 135 10.87 -2.41 -0.52
C PRO A 135 9.83 -1.38 -0.07
N GLU A 136 8.62 -1.81 0.27
CA GLU A 136 7.58 -0.90 0.78
C GLU A 136 7.92 -0.36 2.17
N PHE A 137 8.47 -1.19 3.04
CA PHE A 137 8.96 -0.75 4.35
C PHE A 137 10.09 0.25 4.19
N HIS A 138 11.02 -0.01 3.27
CA HIS A 138 12.09 0.92 2.95
C HIS A 138 11.54 2.28 2.51
N GLN A 139 10.56 2.29 1.62
CA GLN A 139 9.93 3.53 1.13
C GLN A 139 9.18 4.27 2.25
N ARG A 140 8.42 3.55 3.10
CA ARG A 140 7.73 4.14 4.26
C ARG A 140 8.71 4.75 5.27
N LEU A 141 9.83 4.08 5.51
CA LEU A 141 10.87 4.58 6.41
C LEU A 141 11.51 5.86 5.88
N LEU A 142 11.84 5.90 4.58
CA LEU A 142 12.38 7.11 3.92
C LEU A 142 11.41 8.28 4.03
N THR A 143 10.12 8.05 3.81
CA THR A 143 9.07 9.06 3.94
C THR A 143 8.96 9.56 5.38
N ALA A 144 8.90 8.65 6.36
CA ALA A 144 8.82 9.02 7.77
C ALA A 144 10.06 9.79 8.27
N GLN A 145 11.25 9.39 7.83
CA GLN A 145 12.49 10.09 8.13
C GLN A 145 12.53 11.49 7.48
N SER A 146 12.05 11.60 6.25
CA SER A 146 11.93 12.89 5.55
C SER A 146 10.97 13.82 6.31
N MET A 147 9.79 13.35 6.70
CA MET A 147 8.82 14.13 7.46
C MET A 147 9.31 14.52 8.86
N TRP A 148 10.03 13.63 9.55
CA TRP A 148 10.65 13.96 10.85
C TRP A 148 11.70 15.07 10.71
N ARG A 149 12.54 14.97 9.68
CA ARG A 149 13.58 15.97 9.37
C ARG A 149 12.99 17.33 9.03
N ILE A 150 11.93 17.38 8.23
CA ILE A 150 11.19 18.60 7.92
C ILE A 150 10.74 19.31 9.21
N ARG A 151 10.14 18.56 10.15
CA ARG A 151 9.66 19.09 11.44
C ARG A 151 10.79 19.59 12.35
N HIS A 152 11.98 18.97 12.29
CA HIS A 152 13.12 19.35 13.12
C HIS A 152 13.97 20.43 12.48
N TRP A 153 14.04 20.43 11.15
CA TRP A 153 14.82 21.42 10.39
C TRP A 153 14.14 22.79 10.36
N ALA A 154 12.84 22.89 10.44
CA ALA A 154 12.15 24.17 10.65
C ALA A 154 12.65 24.93 11.90
N LYS A 155 13.39 24.24 12.79
CA LYS A 155 13.99 24.80 13.99
C LYS A 155 15.46 25.24 13.84
N ASP A 156 16.16 24.79 12.78
CA ASP A 156 17.58 25.15 12.53
C ASP A 156 17.90 25.25 11.02
N PRO A 157 17.80 26.45 10.43
CA PRO A 157 17.97 26.68 8.99
C PRO A 157 19.41 26.56 8.47
N GLN A 158 20.43 26.42 9.33
CA GLN A 158 21.83 26.62 8.92
C GLN A 158 22.59 25.40 8.42
N SER A 159 22.03 24.18 8.46
CA SER A 159 22.76 22.98 8.03
C SER A 159 22.51 22.56 6.56
N ASN A 160 22.95 23.38 5.62
CA ASN A 160 22.76 23.16 4.17
C ASN A 160 23.48 21.92 3.59
N SER A 161 24.52 21.40 4.21
CA SER A 161 25.30 20.26 3.68
C SER A 161 24.58 18.90 3.83
N TRP A 162 23.84 18.71 4.90
CA TRP A 162 23.06 17.49 5.15
C TRP A 162 21.90 17.31 4.16
N ILE A 163 21.31 18.39 3.75
CA ILE A 163 20.13 18.42 2.89
C ILE A 163 20.46 17.91 1.49
N ARG A 164 21.60 18.32 0.90
CA ARG A 164 22.04 17.82 -0.42
C ARG A 164 22.32 16.32 -0.44
N HIS A 165 22.84 15.79 0.65
CA HIS A 165 23.09 14.34 0.76
C HIS A 165 21.77 13.54 0.81
N LEU A 166 20.76 14.09 1.43
CA LEU A 166 19.44 13.47 1.58
C LEU A 166 18.57 13.58 0.31
N GLU A 167 18.72 14.66 -0.44
CA GLU A 167 18.05 14.87 -1.73
C GLU A 167 18.43 13.79 -2.74
N ASN A 168 19.69 13.40 -2.77
CA ASN A 168 20.17 12.34 -3.64
C ASN A 168 19.65 10.93 -3.25
N GLN A 169 19.25 10.72 -2.00
CA GLN A 169 18.73 9.45 -1.51
C GLN A 169 17.18 9.35 -1.54
N ALA A 170 16.48 10.48 -1.38
CA ALA A 170 15.02 10.51 -1.34
C ALA A 170 14.36 10.35 -2.72
N ILE A 171 15.10 10.64 -3.79
CA ILE A 171 14.64 10.56 -5.18
C ILE A 171 15.55 9.60 -5.91
N ASP A 172 15.17 8.34 -5.92
CA ASP A 172 15.91 7.27 -6.58
C ASP A 172 15.95 7.46 -8.10
N LEU A 173 16.90 6.78 -8.75
CA LEU A 173 17.07 6.83 -10.21
C LEU A 173 15.80 6.40 -10.94
N ALA A 174 15.07 5.44 -10.40
CA ALA A 174 13.83 4.95 -11.00
C ALA A 174 12.73 6.03 -10.99
N TRP A 175 12.65 6.84 -9.93
CA TRP A 175 11.73 7.98 -9.90
C TRP A 175 12.12 9.08 -10.90
N ARG A 176 13.41 9.39 -11.02
CA ARG A 176 13.90 10.37 -12.00
C ARG A 176 13.58 9.92 -13.42
N GLN A 177 13.81 8.67 -13.76
CA GLN A 177 13.45 8.10 -15.05
C GLN A 177 11.94 8.16 -15.30
N ARG A 178 11.12 7.79 -14.30
CA ARG A 178 9.65 7.90 -14.38
C ARG A 178 9.21 9.35 -14.61
N LEU A 179 9.82 10.31 -13.92
CA LEU A 179 9.48 11.72 -14.06
C LEU A 179 9.85 12.25 -15.45
N HIS A 180 10.97 11.80 -16.02
CA HIS A 180 11.34 12.11 -17.41
C HIS A 180 10.28 11.61 -18.40
N VAL A 181 9.88 10.36 -18.26
CA VAL A 181 8.82 9.76 -19.11
C VAL A 181 7.48 10.49 -18.90
N TRP A 182 7.12 10.77 -17.66
CA TRP A 182 5.90 11.48 -17.31
C TRP A 182 5.80 12.87 -17.95
N GLN A 183 6.90 13.63 -17.92
CA GLN A 183 6.96 14.99 -18.45
C GLN A 183 7.35 15.05 -19.95
N ASP A 184 7.73 13.93 -20.55
CA ASP A 184 8.21 13.84 -21.96
C ASP A 184 9.21 14.95 -22.34
N ASN A 185 10.19 15.19 -21.47
CA ASN A 185 11.18 16.26 -21.62
C ASN A 185 10.59 17.68 -21.71
N HIS A 186 9.38 17.91 -21.19
CA HIS A 186 8.80 19.24 -21.13
C HIS A 186 8.96 19.87 -19.75
N CYS A 187 9.29 21.14 -19.72
CA CYS A 187 9.41 21.91 -18.49
C CYS A 187 8.07 21.95 -17.75
N TYR A 188 8.06 21.54 -16.48
CA TYR A 188 6.85 21.51 -15.67
C TYR A 188 6.18 22.89 -15.52
N MET A 189 6.92 23.99 -15.67
CA MET A 189 6.40 25.35 -15.48
C MET A 189 5.96 26.03 -16.77
N CYS A 190 6.79 26.03 -17.81
CA CYS A 190 6.51 26.74 -19.06
C CYS A 190 6.20 25.84 -20.24
N ASN A 191 6.20 24.54 -20.05
CA ASN A 191 5.90 23.53 -21.05
C ASN A 191 6.86 23.44 -22.24
N LYS A 192 7.92 24.23 -22.26
CA LYS A 192 8.93 24.17 -23.32
C LYS A 192 9.70 22.85 -23.27
N LYS A 193 9.88 22.23 -24.43
CA LYS A 193 10.75 21.05 -24.55
C LYS A 193 12.22 21.45 -24.40
N ASP A 194 12.95 20.74 -23.54
CA ASP A 194 14.36 21.00 -23.27
C ASP A 194 15.05 19.69 -22.88
N GLU A 195 16.18 19.40 -23.50
CA GLU A 195 16.97 18.21 -23.16
C GLU A 195 17.77 18.38 -21.86
N ASN A 196 18.04 19.64 -21.47
CA ASN A 196 18.83 20.00 -20.29
C ASN A 196 17.93 20.42 -19.13
N MET A 197 17.08 19.52 -18.69
CA MET A 197 16.21 19.76 -17.56
C MET A 197 16.93 19.65 -16.23
N THR A 198 16.55 20.49 -15.29
CA THR A 198 17.01 20.44 -13.90
C THR A 198 15.87 19.99 -12.97
N ILE A 199 16.24 19.28 -11.91
CA ILE A 199 15.30 18.92 -10.85
C ILE A 199 15.02 20.18 -10.02
N GLU A 200 13.73 20.45 -9.78
CA GLU A 200 13.27 21.61 -9.05
C GLU A 200 12.13 21.27 -8.10
N HIS A 201 12.00 22.02 -7.00
CA HIS A 201 10.91 21.92 -6.05
C HIS A 201 9.76 22.84 -6.46
N ILE A 202 8.53 22.34 -6.56
CA ILE A 202 7.34 23.16 -6.83
C ILE A 202 7.16 24.19 -5.72
N ILE A 203 7.17 23.75 -4.48
CA ILE A 203 7.29 24.62 -3.31
C ILE A 203 8.77 24.74 -2.98
N PRO A 204 9.38 25.93 -3.08
CA PRO A 204 10.80 26.11 -2.83
C PRO A 204 11.25 25.65 -1.44
N ARG A 205 12.44 25.13 -1.33
CA ARG A 205 13.02 24.72 -0.04
C ARG A 205 13.12 25.87 0.97
N SER A 206 13.44 27.06 0.52
CA SER A 206 13.43 28.28 1.34
C SER A 206 12.05 28.67 1.86
N ARG A 207 11.00 28.07 1.31
CA ARG A 207 9.59 28.18 1.76
C ARG A 207 9.13 26.90 2.45
N SER A 208 10.05 26.14 3.04
CA SER A 208 9.79 24.88 3.73
C SER A 208 9.26 23.76 2.83
N GLY A 209 9.48 23.85 1.53
CA GLY A 209 9.10 22.81 0.56
C GLY A 209 9.90 21.51 0.79
N PRO A 210 9.24 20.38 1.04
CA PRO A 210 9.92 19.11 1.29
C PRO A 210 10.46 18.49 0.00
N THR A 211 11.57 17.74 0.12
CA THR A 211 12.10 16.91 -0.96
C THR A 211 11.36 15.57 -0.98
N VAL A 212 10.18 15.57 -1.56
CA VAL A 212 9.29 14.41 -1.73
C VAL A 212 8.80 14.32 -3.18
N LYS A 213 8.40 13.14 -3.62
CA LYS A 213 7.96 12.88 -5.00
C LYS A 213 6.90 13.87 -5.49
N GLN A 214 5.98 14.29 -4.62
CA GLN A 214 4.91 15.26 -4.94
C GLN A 214 5.41 16.69 -5.15
N ASN A 215 6.62 17.01 -4.71
CA ASN A 215 7.18 18.36 -4.78
C ASN A 215 8.32 18.50 -5.79
N ILE A 216 8.70 17.43 -6.47
CA ILE A 216 9.84 17.39 -7.37
C ILE A 216 9.39 17.23 -8.81
N VAL A 217 9.88 18.10 -9.66
CA VAL A 217 9.60 18.13 -11.10
C VAL A 217 10.85 18.47 -11.89
N TYR A 218 10.83 18.22 -13.19
CA TYR A 218 11.83 18.73 -14.11
C TYR A 218 11.41 20.10 -14.65
N THR A 219 12.35 21.04 -14.65
CA THR A 219 12.16 22.40 -15.20
C THR A 219 13.34 22.78 -16.08
N CYS A 220 13.09 23.62 -17.07
CA CYS A 220 14.18 24.22 -17.84
C CYS A 220 14.99 25.20 -16.97
N SER A 221 16.23 25.38 -17.30
CA SER A 221 17.15 26.26 -16.55
C SER A 221 16.62 27.69 -16.42
N SER A 222 15.93 28.20 -17.45
CA SER A 222 15.33 29.55 -17.44
C SER A 222 14.26 29.72 -16.37
N CYS A 223 13.33 28.75 -16.27
CA CYS A 223 12.27 28.75 -15.24
C CYS A 223 12.85 28.58 -13.85
N ASN A 224 13.79 27.65 -13.66
CA ASN A 224 14.44 27.41 -12.38
C ASN A 224 15.15 28.68 -11.90
N TYR A 225 15.98 29.30 -12.75
CA TYR A 225 16.72 30.49 -12.38
C TYR A 225 15.81 31.72 -12.14
N SER A 226 14.80 31.96 -13.00
CA SER A 226 13.97 33.17 -12.90
C SER A 226 12.98 33.13 -11.75
N ARG A 227 12.51 31.93 -11.36
CA ARG A 227 11.56 31.75 -10.27
C ARG A 227 12.18 31.97 -8.89
N LYS A 228 13.44 31.58 -8.69
CA LYS A 228 14.11 31.65 -7.39
C LYS A 228 13.31 30.98 -6.27
N ALA A 229 12.96 31.74 -5.21
CA ALA A 229 12.21 31.27 -4.04
C ALA A 229 10.71 31.63 -4.08
N LEU A 230 10.20 32.04 -5.23
CA LEU A 230 8.80 32.44 -5.38
C LEU A 230 7.88 31.21 -5.59
N ILE A 231 6.68 31.28 -5.05
CA ILE A 231 5.66 30.21 -5.24
C ILE A 231 5.08 30.32 -6.66
N TRP A 232 5.14 29.20 -7.38
CA TRP A 232 4.65 29.14 -8.74
C TRP A 232 3.13 29.35 -8.79
N ASN A 233 2.67 30.01 -9.87
CA ASN A 233 1.29 30.39 -10.15
C ASN A 233 0.66 31.43 -9.20
N THR A 234 1.23 31.70 -8.06
CA THR A 234 0.76 32.75 -7.13
C THR A 234 1.70 33.95 -7.11
N GLU A 235 2.96 33.75 -6.80
CA GLU A 235 3.96 34.82 -6.70
C GLU A 235 4.79 34.96 -7.98
N TRP A 236 4.89 33.93 -8.80
CA TRP A 236 5.67 33.90 -10.04
C TRP A 236 4.98 33.07 -11.11
N ARG A 237 5.08 33.54 -12.35
CA ARG A 237 4.66 32.80 -13.57
C ARG A 237 5.76 32.90 -14.62
N PRO A 238 5.93 31.89 -15.51
CA PRO A 238 6.85 32.02 -16.63
C PRO A 238 6.40 33.15 -17.57
N ARG A 239 7.36 33.86 -18.15
CA ARG A 239 7.10 34.97 -19.10
C ARG A 239 6.34 34.48 -20.35
N SER A 240 6.63 33.25 -20.77
CA SER A 240 5.96 32.59 -21.87
C SER A 240 5.72 31.12 -21.50
N VAL A 241 4.56 30.62 -21.86
CA VAL A 241 4.25 29.20 -21.80
C VAL A 241 4.23 28.71 -23.24
N ASP A 242 4.91 27.61 -23.51
CA ASP A 242 4.86 26.98 -24.81
C ASP A 242 3.47 26.37 -25.03
N THR A 243 2.73 26.94 -25.97
CA THR A 243 1.40 26.51 -26.35
C THR A 243 1.41 25.67 -27.61
N SER A 244 2.60 25.42 -28.19
CA SER A 244 2.77 24.63 -29.42
C SER A 244 2.64 23.12 -29.17
N LEU A 245 2.55 22.68 -27.93
CA LEU A 245 2.36 21.29 -27.58
C LEU A 245 1.00 20.80 -28.07
N THR A 246 0.98 20.20 -29.25
CA THR A 246 -0.21 19.64 -29.90
C THR A 246 -0.35 18.13 -29.64
N ASP A 247 0.75 17.47 -29.32
CA ASP A 247 0.73 16.04 -29.04
C ASP A 247 0.40 15.77 -27.58
N LEU A 248 -0.83 15.35 -27.35
CA LEU A 248 -1.36 14.99 -26.03
C LEU A 248 -1.33 13.48 -25.78
N THR A 249 -0.83 12.74 -26.76
CA THR A 249 -0.76 11.28 -26.71
C THR A 249 0.67 10.82 -26.42
N VAL A 250 0.75 9.63 -25.88
CA VAL A 250 2.02 8.96 -25.63
C VAL A 250 2.30 8.03 -26.81
N THR A 251 3.29 8.38 -27.64
CA THR A 251 3.71 7.57 -28.78
C THR A 251 5.00 6.84 -28.46
N TYR A 252 4.90 5.72 -27.71
CA TYR A 252 6.10 4.97 -27.38
C TYR A 252 6.21 3.66 -28.15
N ARG A 253 7.39 3.39 -28.68
CA ARG A 253 7.74 2.06 -29.19
C ARG A 253 7.46 0.95 -28.19
N THR A 254 7.61 1.24 -26.91
CA THR A 254 7.31 0.31 -25.80
C THR A 254 5.84 -0.06 -25.70
N ILE A 255 4.90 0.88 -25.96
CA ILE A 255 3.47 0.57 -26.00
C ILE A 255 3.17 -0.32 -27.18
N LEU A 256 3.64 0.04 -28.38
CA LEU A 256 3.47 -0.75 -29.58
C LEU A 256 4.03 -2.17 -29.43
N GLN A 257 5.20 -2.30 -28.86
CA GLN A 257 5.81 -3.59 -28.55
C GLN A 257 4.97 -4.40 -27.56
N ALA A 258 4.45 -3.78 -26.50
CA ALA A 258 3.61 -4.45 -25.50
C ALA A 258 2.28 -4.92 -26.10
N LEU A 259 1.66 -4.11 -26.97
CA LEU A 259 0.44 -4.49 -27.70
C LEU A 259 0.70 -5.71 -28.58
N ARG A 260 1.77 -5.69 -29.39
CA ARG A 260 2.15 -6.81 -30.27
C ARG A 260 2.51 -8.06 -29.47
N SER A 261 3.25 -7.92 -28.38
CA SER A 261 3.57 -9.05 -27.48
C SER A 261 2.32 -9.64 -26.80
N ALA A 262 1.25 -8.86 -26.65
CA ALA A 262 -0.04 -9.34 -26.17
C ALA A 262 -0.91 -9.99 -27.27
N GLY A 263 -0.40 -10.14 -28.49
CA GLY A 263 -1.12 -10.71 -29.62
C GLY A 263 -2.12 -9.75 -30.30
N LEU A 264 -1.97 -8.44 -30.05
CA LEU A 264 -2.73 -7.40 -30.72
C LEU A 264 -1.91 -6.91 -31.93
N GLU A 265 -2.49 -6.92 -33.10
CA GLU A 265 -1.94 -6.20 -34.23
C GLU A 265 -2.16 -4.71 -34.02
N ALA A 266 -1.09 -3.92 -34.09
CA ALA A 266 -1.15 -2.50 -33.77
C ALA A 266 -0.21 -1.71 -34.67
N ASP A 267 -0.71 -0.59 -35.21
CA ASP A 267 -0.01 0.37 -36.03
C ASP A 267 -0.30 1.80 -35.59
N ASP A 268 0.46 2.76 -36.06
CA ASP A 268 0.16 4.18 -35.87
C ASP A 268 -1.15 4.55 -36.58
N ASN A 269 -2.05 5.23 -35.91
CA ASN A 269 -3.32 5.68 -36.51
C ASN A 269 -3.20 7.03 -37.28
N GLY A 270 -2.02 7.62 -37.33
CA GLY A 270 -1.75 8.93 -37.95
C GLY A 270 -2.34 10.13 -37.20
N ARG A 271 -2.86 9.91 -35.97
CA ARG A 271 -3.50 10.92 -35.12
C ARG A 271 -2.93 10.93 -33.69
N GLY A 272 -1.70 10.44 -33.54
CA GLY A 272 -1.02 10.34 -32.26
C GLY A 272 -1.46 9.16 -31.38
N GLY A 273 -2.25 8.24 -31.89
CA GLY A 273 -2.68 7.01 -31.22
C GLY A 273 -2.29 5.75 -32.00
N PHE A 274 -2.86 4.63 -31.59
CA PHE A 274 -2.65 3.33 -32.22
C PHE A 274 -3.94 2.84 -32.82
N ARG A 275 -3.86 2.26 -34.01
CA ARG A 275 -4.94 1.47 -34.62
C ARG A 275 -4.72 0.01 -34.26
N ILE A 276 -5.60 -0.56 -33.43
CA ILE A 276 -5.53 -1.96 -33.02
C ILE A 276 -6.55 -2.80 -33.80
N HIS A 277 -6.13 -3.97 -34.22
CA HIS A 277 -6.95 -4.92 -34.97
C HIS A 277 -6.63 -6.36 -34.58
N SER A 278 -7.48 -7.29 -34.95
CA SER A 278 -7.29 -8.72 -34.78
C SER A 278 -8.09 -9.49 -35.85
N ASP A 279 -7.68 -10.71 -36.14
CA ASP A 279 -8.36 -11.65 -37.04
C ASP A 279 -9.77 -12.05 -36.55
N LYS A 280 -10.05 -11.87 -35.27
CA LYS A 280 -11.34 -12.20 -34.62
C LYS A 280 -12.38 -11.08 -34.68
N ARG A 281 -11.99 -9.90 -35.08
CA ARG A 281 -12.88 -8.73 -35.14
C ARG A 281 -12.75 -8.00 -36.48
N ALA A 282 -13.86 -7.85 -37.18
CA ALA A 282 -13.89 -7.23 -38.51
C ALA A 282 -13.52 -5.72 -38.50
N SER A 283 -13.76 -5.01 -37.41
CA SER A 283 -13.53 -3.57 -37.33
C SER A 283 -12.36 -3.23 -36.41
N PRO A 284 -11.35 -2.52 -36.91
CA PRO A 284 -10.27 -2.00 -36.06
C PRO A 284 -10.80 -0.98 -35.05
N ARG A 285 -10.00 -0.70 -34.05
CA ARG A 285 -10.29 0.31 -33.04
C ARG A 285 -9.11 1.25 -32.88
N ASP A 286 -9.41 2.54 -32.70
CA ASP A 286 -8.38 3.49 -32.34
C ASP A 286 -8.18 3.45 -30.81
N LEU A 287 -6.92 3.34 -30.40
CA LEU A 287 -6.46 3.39 -29.02
C LEU A 287 -5.62 4.64 -28.81
N TYR A 288 -6.01 5.46 -27.87
CA TYR A 288 -5.23 6.63 -27.45
C TYR A 288 -4.72 6.41 -26.02
N VAL A 289 -3.41 6.52 -25.83
CA VAL A 289 -2.80 6.55 -24.52
C VAL A 289 -2.41 7.99 -24.24
N LEU A 290 -3.25 8.69 -23.50
CA LEU A 290 -3.10 10.11 -23.23
C LEU A 290 -2.10 10.34 -22.10
N SER A 291 -1.14 11.23 -22.30
CA SER A 291 -0.31 11.74 -21.23
C SER A 291 -1.17 12.54 -20.25
N THR A 292 -1.29 12.07 -19.01
CA THR A 292 -2.04 12.76 -17.97
C THR A 292 -1.52 14.18 -17.74
N PHE A 293 -0.20 14.32 -17.86
CA PHE A 293 0.48 15.60 -17.72
C PHE A 293 0.15 16.55 -18.88
N ALA A 294 0.30 16.10 -20.12
CA ALA A 294 0.05 16.93 -21.31
C ALA A 294 -1.44 17.21 -21.51
N ALA A 295 -2.31 16.23 -21.26
CA ALA A 295 -3.76 16.36 -21.43
C ALA A 295 -4.47 17.06 -20.27
N SER A 296 -3.78 17.48 -19.20
CA SER A 296 -4.38 18.26 -18.10
C SER A 296 -4.61 19.73 -18.50
N GLU A 297 -5.40 20.46 -17.70
CA GLU A 297 -5.70 21.90 -17.89
C GLU A 297 -4.45 22.80 -17.95
N ARG A 298 -3.33 22.28 -17.57
CA ARG A 298 -2.02 22.91 -17.66
C ARG A 298 -1.62 23.26 -19.09
N ASN A 299 -1.97 22.42 -20.05
CA ASN A 299 -1.66 22.59 -21.45
C ASN A 299 -2.85 23.25 -22.19
N VAL A 300 -2.59 24.35 -22.87
CA VAL A 300 -3.63 25.06 -23.63
C VAL A 300 -4.26 24.17 -24.71
N SER A 301 -3.47 23.34 -25.37
CA SER A 301 -3.95 22.39 -26.39
C SER A 301 -4.86 21.30 -25.83
N SER A 302 -4.90 21.12 -24.50
CA SER A 302 -5.80 20.18 -23.84
C SER A 302 -7.26 20.68 -23.73
N HIS A 303 -7.54 21.87 -24.21
CA HIS A 303 -8.86 22.53 -24.06
C HIS A 303 -9.31 22.59 -22.58
N GLY A 304 -8.44 23.08 -21.71
CA GLY A 304 -8.70 23.14 -20.27
C GLY A 304 -8.76 21.76 -19.60
N GLY A 305 -8.02 20.79 -20.12
CA GLY A 305 -7.98 19.42 -19.60
C GLY A 305 -9.11 18.52 -20.11
N ARG A 306 -9.90 18.97 -21.09
CA ARG A 306 -11.11 18.27 -21.61
C ARG A 306 -10.83 17.39 -22.82
N PHE A 307 -9.58 17.21 -23.23
CA PHE A 307 -9.26 16.52 -24.47
C PHE A 307 -9.82 15.08 -24.53
N ALA A 308 -9.82 14.35 -23.43
CA ALA A 308 -10.42 13.01 -23.38
C ALA A 308 -11.95 13.03 -23.64
N CYS A 309 -12.65 14.09 -23.18
CA CYS A 309 -14.08 14.29 -23.42
C CYS A 309 -14.32 14.58 -24.91
N ILE A 310 -13.58 15.53 -25.47
CA ILE A 310 -13.66 15.91 -26.89
C ILE A 310 -13.36 14.72 -27.79
N LEU A 311 -12.32 13.96 -27.49
CA LEU A 311 -11.96 12.78 -28.26
C LEU A 311 -13.05 11.70 -28.20
N ARG A 312 -13.68 11.51 -27.03
CA ARG A 312 -14.81 10.58 -26.88
C ARG A 312 -16.03 11.01 -27.66
N ASP A 313 -16.34 12.31 -27.69
CA ASP A 313 -17.47 12.83 -28.45
C ASP A 313 -17.23 12.72 -29.97
N ALA A 314 -15.99 12.94 -30.43
CA ALA A 314 -15.60 12.83 -31.84
C ALA A 314 -15.55 11.37 -32.31
N ASP A 315 -15.11 10.43 -31.46
CA ASP A 315 -15.05 9.00 -31.79
C ASP A 315 -15.60 8.15 -30.61
N PRO A 316 -16.91 7.83 -30.64
CA PRO A 316 -17.52 6.96 -29.63
C PRO A 316 -16.97 5.53 -29.62
N THR A 317 -16.18 5.14 -30.59
CA THR A 317 -15.60 3.78 -30.68
C THR A 317 -14.16 3.71 -30.18
N ALA A 318 -13.48 4.84 -30.08
CA ALA A 318 -12.11 4.91 -29.59
C ALA A 318 -11.96 4.35 -28.17
N ILE A 319 -10.81 3.83 -27.87
CA ILE A 319 -10.42 3.41 -26.53
C ILE A 319 -9.43 4.45 -26.00
N ILE A 320 -9.77 5.08 -24.88
CA ILE A 320 -8.97 6.14 -24.28
C ILE A 320 -8.45 5.66 -22.94
N ILE A 321 -7.14 5.57 -22.80
CA ILE A 321 -6.44 5.17 -21.58
C ILE A 321 -5.53 6.32 -21.17
N PHE A 322 -5.43 6.60 -19.90
CA PHE A 322 -4.40 7.51 -19.40
C PHE A 322 -3.10 6.76 -19.15
N ASP A 323 -1.97 7.44 -19.33
CA ASP A 323 -0.63 6.87 -19.12
C ASP A 323 -0.42 6.27 -17.74
N TYR A 324 -0.97 6.89 -16.67
CA TYR A 324 -0.88 6.33 -15.32
C TYR A 324 -1.60 4.98 -15.19
N GLU A 325 -2.69 4.76 -15.93
CA GLU A 325 -3.40 3.47 -15.97
C GLU A 325 -2.56 2.44 -16.71
N TRP A 326 -1.95 2.84 -17.83
CA TRP A 326 -1.04 2.00 -18.59
C TRP A 326 0.15 1.54 -17.74
N TYR A 327 0.88 2.47 -17.12
CA TYR A 327 2.08 2.13 -16.35
C TYR A 327 1.79 1.40 -15.05
N ALA A 328 0.72 1.73 -14.36
CA ALA A 328 0.39 1.09 -13.09
C ALA A 328 -0.32 -0.26 -13.26
N ARG A 329 -1.03 -0.49 -14.39
CA ARG A 329 -1.92 -1.64 -14.58
C ARG A 329 -1.88 -2.19 -16.01
N GLN A 330 -0.71 -2.22 -16.61
CA GLN A 330 -0.53 -2.67 -18.00
C GLN A 330 -1.20 -4.02 -18.26
N LYS A 331 -1.06 -4.99 -17.35
CA LYS A 331 -1.69 -6.31 -17.46
C LYS A 331 -3.22 -6.21 -17.57
N ALA A 332 -3.86 -5.42 -16.73
CA ALA A 332 -5.31 -5.23 -16.77
C ALA A 332 -5.76 -4.51 -18.06
N VAL A 333 -5.00 -3.49 -18.48
CA VAL A 333 -5.25 -2.78 -19.76
C VAL A 333 -5.14 -3.72 -20.93
N LEU A 334 -4.06 -4.50 -21.04
CA LEU A 334 -3.87 -5.47 -22.12
C LEU A 334 -4.95 -6.55 -22.12
N ASN A 335 -5.36 -7.08 -20.96
CA ASN A 335 -6.45 -8.05 -20.86
C ASN A 335 -7.79 -7.44 -21.33
N MET A 336 -8.07 -6.20 -20.99
CA MET A 336 -9.25 -5.48 -21.46
C MET A 336 -9.21 -5.28 -22.97
N LEU A 337 -8.08 -4.88 -23.54
CA LEU A 337 -7.90 -4.72 -24.99
C LEU A 337 -8.07 -6.06 -25.73
N ARG A 338 -7.44 -7.13 -25.26
CA ARG A 338 -7.60 -8.48 -25.82
C ARG A 338 -9.07 -8.93 -25.81
N SER A 339 -9.78 -8.67 -24.72
CA SER A 339 -11.22 -8.98 -24.62
C SER A 339 -12.02 -8.20 -25.65
N LYS A 340 -11.74 -6.91 -25.82
CA LYS A 340 -12.43 -6.06 -26.80
C LYS A 340 -12.14 -6.44 -28.25
N MET A 341 -10.96 -6.97 -28.49
CA MET A 341 -10.54 -7.43 -29.84
C MET A 341 -10.89 -8.91 -30.08
N GLY A 342 -11.58 -9.57 -29.16
CA GLY A 342 -12.04 -10.96 -29.33
C GLY A 342 -10.96 -12.03 -29.18
N ILE A 343 -9.76 -11.66 -28.72
CA ILE A 343 -8.61 -12.56 -28.51
C ILE A 343 -8.32 -12.85 -27.05
N ALA A 344 -9.29 -12.57 -26.16
CA ALA A 344 -9.17 -12.97 -24.77
C ALA A 344 -8.98 -14.49 -24.66
N GLU A 345 -8.22 -14.90 -23.64
CA GLU A 345 -8.14 -16.33 -23.30
C GLU A 345 -9.55 -16.90 -23.08
N LYS A 346 -9.80 -18.07 -23.64
CA LYS A 346 -11.05 -18.79 -23.34
C LYS A 346 -11.06 -19.10 -21.85
N GLY A 347 -11.98 -18.48 -21.15
CA GLY A 347 -12.23 -18.79 -19.76
C GLY A 347 -13.20 -19.96 -19.62
N VAL A 348 -13.35 -20.41 -18.40
CA VAL A 348 -14.32 -21.42 -18.00
C VAL A 348 -15.72 -20.78 -17.94
N GLY A 349 -16.75 -21.47 -18.39
CA GLY A 349 -18.13 -20.99 -18.27
C GLY A 349 -18.54 -20.82 -16.81
N ALA A 350 -19.30 -19.76 -16.51
CA ALA A 350 -19.67 -19.49 -15.11
C ALA A 350 -20.41 -20.63 -14.42
N ARG A 351 -21.07 -21.53 -15.18
CA ARG A 351 -21.77 -22.72 -14.64
C ARG A 351 -20.82 -23.75 -14.02
N GLU A 352 -19.57 -23.78 -14.49
CA GLU A 352 -18.52 -24.69 -14.03
C GLU A 352 -17.72 -24.12 -12.84
N LEU A 353 -17.97 -22.86 -12.47
CA LEU A 353 -17.27 -22.16 -11.41
C LEU A 353 -18.09 -22.20 -10.11
N SER A 354 -17.41 -22.32 -8.99
CA SER A 354 -18.00 -22.13 -7.67
C SER A 354 -18.15 -20.63 -7.36
N VAL A 355 -19.20 -20.29 -6.60
CA VAL A 355 -19.44 -18.91 -6.15
C VAL A 355 -19.08 -18.81 -4.68
N VAL A 356 -18.25 -17.85 -4.32
CA VAL A 356 -17.75 -17.66 -2.96
C VAL A 356 -17.80 -16.19 -2.55
N GLU A 357 -17.91 -15.91 -1.26
CA GLU A 357 -17.56 -14.62 -0.71
C GLU A 357 -16.03 -14.51 -0.64
N VAL A 358 -15.48 -13.37 -1.09
CA VAL A 358 -14.03 -13.19 -1.19
C VAL A 358 -13.56 -12.24 -0.11
N PRO A 359 -12.53 -12.61 0.68
CA PRO A 359 -11.90 -11.68 1.61
C PRO A 359 -11.32 -10.44 0.91
N ALA A 360 -11.16 -9.34 1.64
CA ALA A 360 -10.76 -8.04 1.07
C ALA A 360 -9.42 -8.10 0.32
N GLU A 361 -8.40 -8.74 0.89
CA GLU A 361 -7.06 -8.77 0.27
C GLU A 361 -7.02 -9.62 -1.02
N PRO A 362 -7.53 -10.86 -1.10
CA PRO A 362 -7.63 -11.59 -2.36
C PRO A 362 -8.44 -10.84 -3.44
N ALA A 363 -9.57 -10.20 -3.07
CA ALA A 363 -10.35 -9.39 -4.00
C ALA A 363 -9.53 -8.19 -4.53
N SER A 364 -8.83 -7.50 -3.65
CA SER A 364 -7.98 -6.36 -4.01
C SER A 364 -6.81 -6.78 -4.90
N ALA A 365 -6.16 -7.90 -4.59
CA ALA A 365 -5.07 -8.45 -5.41
C ALA A 365 -5.57 -8.80 -6.82
N PHE A 366 -6.71 -9.48 -6.93
CA PHE A 366 -7.32 -9.81 -8.20
C PHE A 366 -7.65 -8.57 -9.03
N LEU A 367 -8.24 -7.53 -8.42
CA LEU A 367 -8.61 -6.31 -9.11
C LEU A 367 -7.40 -5.47 -9.55
N ARG A 368 -6.30 -5.48 -8.82
CA ARG A 368 -5.04 -4.86 -9.27
C ARG A 368 -4.57 -5.45 -10.60
N ASP A 369 -4.74 -6.75 -10.79
CA ASP A 369 -4.29 -7.49 -11.98
C ASP A 369 -5.28 -7.47 -13.16
N HIS A 370 -6.59 -7.33 -12.86
CA HIS A 370 -7.63 -7.58 -13.87
C HIS A 370 -8.59 -6.42 -14.11
N HIS A 371 -8.52 -5.32 -13.32
CA HIS A 371 -9.40 -4.16 -13.50
C HIS A 371 -8.61 -2.88 -13.78
N VAL A 372 -8.90 -2.18 -14.88
CA VAL A 372 -8.18 -0.95 -15.32
C VAL A 372 -8.17 0.13 -14.25
N MET A 373 -9.27 0.33 -13.54
CA MET A 373 -9.35 1.30 -12.42
C MET A 373 -8.75 0.76 -11.10
N GLY A 374 -8.30 -0.51 -11.07
CA GLY A 374 -7.68 -1.15 -9.90
C GLY A 374 -8.65 -1.46 -8.77
N ALA A 375 -8.07 -1.77 -7.60
CA ALA A 375 -8.80 -2.14 -6.41
C ALA A 375 -9.49 -0.94 -5.74
N VAL A 376 -10.61 -1.24 -5.09
CA VAL A 376 -11.36 -0.36 -4.19
C VAL A 376 -11.94 -1.23 -3.10
N ASP A 377 -12.22 -0.68 -1.93
CA ASP A 377 -12.93 -1.43 -0.89
C ASP A 377 -14.46 -1.29 -1.06
N ALA A 378 -15.17 -2.38 -0.79
CA ALA A 378 -16.62 -2.43 -0.79
C ALA A 378 -17.10 -3.54 0.17
N PRO A 379 -18.29 -3.40 0.79
CA PRO A 379 -18.77 -4.35 1.79
C PRO A 379 -19.07 -5.74 1.22
N PHE A 380 -19.62 -5.84 0.02
CA PHE A 380 -19.98 -7.12 -0.58
C PHE A 380 -18.97 -7.49 -1.68
N ARG A 381 -18.37 -8.65 -1.54
CA ARG A 381 -17.31 -9.17 -2.41
C ARG A 381 -17.64 -10.59 -2.84
N ILE A 382 -18.15 -10.76 -4.06
CA ILE A 382 -18.55 -12.05 -4.62
C ILE A 382 -17.53 -12.48 -5.67
N GLY A 383 -17.01 -13.69 -5.54
CA GLY A 383 -16.04 -14.26 -6.47
C GLY A 383 -16.56 -15.50 -7.18
N LEU A 384 -15.95 -15.79 -8.31
CA LEU A 384 -16.07 -17.04 -9.06
C LEU A 384 -14.72 -17.76 -9.01
N THR A 385 -14.71 -19.04 -8.61
CA THR A 385 -13.49 -19.84 -8.50
C THR A 385 -13.56 -21.14 -9.28
N SER A 386 -12.41 -21.57 -9.81
CA SER A 386 -12.16 -22.91 -10.33
C SER A 386 -11.15 -23.58 -9.39
N GLY A 387 -11.62 -24.46 -8.52
CA GLY A 387 -10.83 -24.88 -7.38
C GLY A 387 -10.41 -23.68 -6.52
N GLU A 388 -9.12 -23.55 -6.24
CA GLU A 388 -8.55 -22.42 -5.49
C GLU A 388 -8.30 -21.15 -6.34
N THR A 389 -8.42 -21.25 -7.67
CA THR A 389 -8.13 -20.15 -8.57
C THR A 389 -9.31 -19.20 -8.72
N LEU A 390 -9.11 -17.93 -8.39
CA LEU A 390 -10.10 -16.88 -8.57
C LEU A 390 -10.17 -16.50 -10.07
N CYS A 391 -11.37 -16.63 -10.66
CA CYS A 391 -11.64 -16.38 -12.08
C CYS A 391 -12.45 -15.11 -12.33
N GLY A 392 -13.13 -14.60 -11.31
CA GLY A 392 -13.89 -13.35 -11.40
C GLY A 392 -14.21 -12.78 -10.03
N VAL A 393 -14.35 -11.44 -9.94
CA VAL A 393 -14.72 -10.73 -8.71
C VAL A 393 -15.69 -9.61 -9.05
N GLY A 394 -16.79 -9.54 -8.30
CA GLY A 394 -17.71 -8.41 -8.25
C GLY A 394 -17.71 -7.77 -6.88
N LEU A 395 -17.54 -6.46 -6.83
CA LEU A 395 -17.63 -5.64 -5.62
C LEU A 395 -18.90 -4.80 -5.67
N PHE A 396 -19.65 -4.78 -4.55
CA PHE A 396 -20.88 -4.05 -4.48
C PHE A 396 -20.94 -3.19 -3.20
N ALA A 397 -21.45 -1.96 -3.36
CA ALA A 397 -21.81 -1.09 -2.25
C ALA A 397 -23.32 -1.17 -1.97
N ASP A 398 -23.71 -0.93 -0.73
CA ASP A 398 -25.10 -0.90 -0.28
C ASP A 398 -25.60 0.53 -0.18
N HIS A 399 -26.70 0.83 -0.84
CA HIS A 399 -27.40 2.12 -0.78
C HIS A 399 -28.79 2.00 -0.13
N GLY A 400 -29.04 0.92 0.62
CA GLY A 400 -30.29 0.66 1.31
C GLY A 400 -31.34 0.00 0.42
N ASP A 401 -31.83 0.68 -0.59
CA ASP A 401 -32.82 0.21 -1.55
C ASP A 401 -32.24 -0.43 -2.81
N SER A 402 -30.95 -0.25 -3.05
CA SER A 402 -30.24 -0.73 -4.24
C SER A 402 -28.79 -1.10 -3.95
N TYR A 403 -28.19 -1.85 -4.84
CA TYR A 403 -26.74 -2.12 -4.84
C TYR A 403 -26.05 -1.31 -5.94
N GLU A 404 -24.84 -0.83 -5.68
CA GLU A 404 -23.96 -0.33 -6.72
C GLU A 404 -22.89 -1.34 -7.05
N CYS A 405 -22.81 -1.79 -8.30
CA CYS A 405 -21.67 -2.57 -8.80
C CYS A 405 -20.47 -1.64 -8.97
N VAL A 406 -19.60 -1.60 -7.95
CA VAL A 406 -18.45 -0.68 -7.89
C VAL A 406 -17.30 -1.16 -8.78
N ARG A 407 -17.07 -2.48 -8.81
CA ARG A 407 -16.08 -3.14 -9.67
C ARG A 407 -16.55 -4.51 -10.10
N LEU A 408 -16.25 -4.85 -11.34
CA LEU A 408 -16.44 -6.20 -11.87
C LEU A 408 -15.28 -6.52 -12.80
N ALA A 409 -14.58 -7.60 -12.52
CA ALA A 409 -13.47 -8.06 -13.34
C ALA A 409 -13.45 -9.59 -13.46
N PHE A 410 -12.93 -10.07 -14.57
CA PHE A 410 -12.76 -11.48 -14.88
C PHE A 410 -11.35 -11.76 -15.41
N ARG A 411 -10.85 -12.94 -15.12
CA ARG A 411 -9.64 -13.48 -15.72
C ARG A 411 -10.02 -14.10 -17.08
N GLY A 412 -9.77 -13.36 -18.17
CA GLY A 412 -10.19 -13.77 -19.50
C GLY A 412 -11.70 -13.61 -19.73
N HIS A 413 -12.25 -14.41 -20.62
CA HIS A 413 -13.68 -14.41 -20.95
C HIS A 413 -14.41 -15.46 -20.13
N VAL A 414 -15.31 -15.04 -19.23
CA VAL A 414 -16.14 -15.90 -18.37
C VAL A 414 -17.62 -15.73 -18.75
N PRO A 415 -18.14 -16.51 -19.70
CA PRO A 415 -19.53 -16.42 -20.13
C PRO A 415 -20.50 -16.64 -18.97
N GLY A 416 -21.48 -15.73 -18.80
CA GLY A 416 -22.45 -15.76 -17.69
C GLY A 416 -21.91 -15.34 -16.33
N GLY A 417 -20.64 -14.90 -16.23
CA GLY A 417 -19.99 -14.55 -14.98
C GLY A 417 -20.68 -13.42 -14.23
N MET A 418 -21.04 -12.33 -14.91
CA MET A 418 -21.75 -11.19 -14.30
C MET A 418 -23.12 -11.64 -13.75
N THR A 419 -23.91 -12.36 -14.52
CA THR A 419 -25.22 -12.87 -14.12
C THR A 419 -25.11 -13.72 -12.85
N ARG A 420 -24.12 -14.63 -12.80
CA ARG A 420 -23.94 -15.53 -11.67
C ARG A 420 -23.51 -14.82 -10.40
N ILE A 421 -22.64 -13.82 -10.52
CA ILE A 421 -22.21 -12.96 -9.40
C ILE A 421 -23.40 -12.18 -8.84
N ILE A 422 -24.21 -11.55 -9.70
CA ILE A 422 -25.39 -10.77 -9.29
C ILE A 422 -26.47 -11.67 -8.67
N GLN A 423 -26.72 -12.84 -9.24
CA GLN A 423 -27.65 -13.81 -8.66
C GLN A 423 -27.22 -14.24 -7.26
N CYS A 424 -25.92 -14.46 -7.04
CA CYS A 424 -25.38 -14.77 -5.73
C CYS A 424 -25.56 -13.61 -4.74
N LEU A 425 -25.23 -12.38 -5.16
CA LEU A 425 -25.44 -11.16 -4.36
C LEU A 425 -26.91 -11.10 -3.88
N ARG A 426 -27.86 -11.22 -4.82
CA ARG A 426 -29.29 -11.17 -4.52
C ARG A 426 -29.75 -12.32 -3.60
N ARG A 427 -29.19 -13.50 -3.76
CA ARG A 427 -29.51 -14.65 -2.90
C ARG A 427 -28.99 -14.46 -1.47
N LEU A 428 -27.80 -13.90 -1.29
CA LEU A 428 -27.19 -13.73 0.03
C LEU A 428 -27.74 -12.52 0.79
N TYR A 429 -28.01 -11.42 0.08
CA TYR A 429 -28.29 -10.12 0.69
C TYR A 429 -29.65 -9.51 0.30
N GLY A 430 -30.48 -10.27 -0.42
CA GLY A 430 -31.81 -9.86 -0.84
C GLY A 430 -31.86 -9.32 -2.26
N THR A 431 -33.03 -9.48 -2.89
CA THR A 431 -33.26 -9.01 -4.27
C THR A 431 -33.54 -7.52 -4.26
N ARG A 432 -32.63 -6.74 -4.82
CA ARG A 432 -32.72 -5.29 -4.97
C ARG A 432 -32.17 -4.89 -6.34
N PRO A 433 -32.55 -3.73 -6.88
CA PRO A 433 -31.96 -3.20 -8.11
C PRO A 433 -30.43 -3.07 -7.99
N VAL A 434 -29.73 -3.27 -9.10
CA VAL A 434 -28.28 -3.10 -9.19
C VAL A 434 -27.95 -2.00 -10.16
N THR A 435 -27.29 -0.93 -9.69
CA THR A 435 -26.78 0.16 -10.53
C THR A 435 -25.32 -0.11 -10.87
N SER A 436 -24.91 0.22 -12.09
CA SER A 436 -23.53 0.16 -12.54
C SER A 436 -23.15 1.41 -13.32
N PHE A 437 -21.97 1.98 -13.07
CA PHE A 437 -21.43 3.14 -13.77
C PHE A 437 -20.31 2.74 -14.71
N ILE A 438 -20.57 2.80 -16.01
CA ILE A 438 -19.67 2.37 -17.05
C ILE A 438 -18.75 3.53 -17.45
N ASP A 439 -17.45 3.31 -17.39
CA ASP A 439 -16.45 4.26 -17.88
C ASP A 439 -16.47 4.29 -19.41
N THR A 440 -17.03 5.37 -19.97
CA THR A 440 -17.23 5.49 -21.41
C THR A 440 -15.94 5.66 -22.19
N ARG A 441 -14.82 5.94 -21.57
CA ARG A 441 -13.50 6.01 -22.23
C ARG A 441 -13.16 4.72 -22.96
N TYR A 442 -13.58 3.58 -22.46
CA TYR A 442 -13.27 2.27 -23.04
C TYR A 442 -14.42 1.27 -23.04
N ALA A 443 -15.60 1.61 -22.55
CA ALA A 443 -16.74 0.70 -22.50
C ALA A 443 -18.03 1.38 -22.94
N THR A 444 -18.91 0.63 -23.62
CA THR A 444 -20.23 1.10 -24.12
C THR A 444 -21.40 0.61 -23.28
N GLY A 445 -21.15 -0.28 -22.30
CA GLY A 445 -22.24 -0.93 -21.55
C GLY A 445 -22.90 -2.12 -22.27
N ALA A 446 -22.50 -2.46 -23.49
CA ALA A 446 -23.12 -3.55 -24.25
C ALA A 446 -23.13 -4.88 -23.48
N GLY A 447 -22.04 -5.22 -22.78
CA GLY A 447 -21.98 -6.43 -21.93
C GLY A 447 -22.97 -6.40 -20.75
N HIS A 448 -23.32 -5.22 -20.23
CA HIS A 448 -24.37 -5.05 -19.22
C HIS A 448 -25.75 -5.30 -19.82
N GLY A 449 -26.00 -4.79 -21.03
CA GLY A 449 -27.25 -5.03 -21.75
C GLY A 449 -27.55 -6.53 -21.97
N THR A 450 -26.55 -7.37 -22.23
CA THR A 450 -26.76 -8.82 -22.37
C THR A 450 -27.18 -9.52 -21.08
N VAL A 451 -27.03 -8.88 -19.92
CA VAL A 451 -27.45 -9.38 -18.60
C VAL A 451 -28.78 -8.81 -18.16
N GLY A 452 -29.34 -7.89 -18.96
CA GLY A 452 -30.64 -7.26 -18.68
C GLY A 452 -30.56 -5.87 -18.04
N PHE A 453 -29.36 -5.26 -17.96
CA PHE A 453 -29.28 -3.87 -17.56
C PHE A 453 -29.84 -2.94 -18.64
N THR A 454 -30.61 -1.96 -18.21
CA THR A 454 -31.13 -0.86 -19.04
C THR A 454 -30.28 0.39 -18.86
N TYR A 455 -30.15 1.18 -19.91
CA TYR A 455 -29.46 2.47 -19.86
C TYR A 455 -30.38 3.53 -19.27
N GLU A 456 -29.92 4.23 -18.22
CA GLU A 456 -30.69 5.27 -17.53
C GLU A 456 -30.20 6.70 -17.78
N GLY A 457 -29.08 6.85 -18.47
CA GLY A 457 -28.53 8.18 -18.73
C GLY A 457 -27.03 8.25 -18.49
N ARG A 458 -26.51 9.46 -18.49
CA ARG A 458 -25.10 9.75 -18.21
C ARG A 458 -24.95 10.52 -16.90
N THR A 459 -23.84 10.30 -16.20
CA THR A 459 -23.44 11.16 -15.10
C THR A 459 -23.01 12.52 -15.64
N GLU A 460 -22.85 13.50 -14.77
CA GLU A 460 -22.09 14.69 -15.10
C GLU A 460 -20.62 14.34 -15.37
N GLU A 461 -19.92 15.21 -16.11
CA GLU A 461 -18.50 15.12 -16.27
C GLU A 461 -17.81 15.22 -14.91
N THR A 462 -16.80 14.44 -14.72
CA THR A 462 -15.97 14.48 -13.52
C THR A 462 -14.54 14.80 -13.88
N TYR A 463 -13.72 15.11 -12.90
CA TYR A 463 -12.30 15.33 -13.14
C TYR A 463 -11.45 14.58 -12.12
N LEU A 464 -10.21 14.39 -12.50
CA LEU A 464 -9.16 13.87 -11.65
C LEU A 464 -8.14 14.98 -11.40
N TRP A 465 -7.53 14.96 -10.23
CA TRP A 465 -6.39 15.81 -9.92
C TRP A 465 -5.11 15.12 -10.35
N VAL A 466 -4.32 15.79 -11.16
CA VAL A 466 -3.00 15.37 -11.62
C VAL A 466 -1.95 15.99 -10.73
N LEU A 467 -1.36 15.20 -9.86
CA LEU A 467 -0.24 15.55 -9.00
C LEU A 467 1.07 15.17 -9.69
N PRO A 468 2.21 15.69 -9.28
CA PRO A 468 3.51 15.32 -9.87
C PRO A 468 3.87 13.85 -9.81
N ASP A 469 3.30 13.09 -8.87
CA ASP A 469 3.61 11.69 -8.63
C ASP A 469 2.45 10.71 -8.83
N ARG A 470 1.20 11.20 -8.92
CA ARG A 470 0.00 10.38 -8.99
C ARG A 470 -1.22 11.15 -9.46
N VAL A 471 -2.28 10.40 -9.70
CA VAL A 471 -3.62 10.95 -10.01
C VAL A 471 -4.56 10.66 -8.84
N GLN A 472 -5.41 11.62 -8.49
CA GLN A 472 -6.35 11.54 -7.38
C GLN A 472 -7.77 11.92 -7.82
N HIS A 473 -8.76 11.33 -7.18
CA HIS A 473 -10.17 11.64 -7.42
C HIS A 473 -10.50 13.08 -6.97
N GLN A 474 -11.47 13.73 -7.61
CA GLN A 474 -11.90 15.11 -7.30
C GLN A 474 -12.19 15.37 -5.80
N ARG A 475 -12.67 14.35 -5.07
CA ARG A 475 -12.97 14.44 -3.63
C ARG A 475 -11.73 14.55 -2.73
N TYR A 476 -10.52 14.38 -3.28
CA TYR A 476 -9.28 14.43 -2.51
C TYR A 476 -9.00 15.79 -1.87
N PHE A 477 -9.43 16.86 -2.55
CA PHE A 477 -9.34 18.25 -2.09
C PHE A 477 -10.72 18.90 -1.95
N SER A 478 -11.75 18.20 -1.49
CA SER A 478 -13.15 18.68 -1.52
C SER A 478 -13.47 19.78 -0.51
N ASN A 479 -12.65 19.96 0.52
CA ASN A 479 -12.81 21.00 1.53
C ASN A 479 -11.45 21.42 2.13
N ASP A 480 -11.42 22.50 2.91
CA ASP A 480 -10.20 23.08 3.48
C ASP A 480 -9.46 22.12 4.41
N ASN A 481 -10.17 21.33 5.21
CA ASN A 481 -9.55 20.31 6.07
C ASN A 481 -8.80 19.25 5.27
N LYS A 482 -9.32 18.86 4.10
CA LYS A 482 -8.63 17.92 3.21
C LYS A 482 -7.48 18.60 2.48
N MET A 483 -7.65 19.87 2.07
CA MET A 483 -6.58 20.64 1.45
C MET A 483 -5.42 20.85 2.41
N SER A 484 -5.67 21.33 3.61
CA SER A 484 -4.61 21.57 4.61
C SER A 484 -3.82 20.31 5.00
N ARG A 485 -4.45 19.12 4.92
CA ARG A 485 -3.78 17.84 5.18
C ARG A 485 -3.00 17.28 3.98
N ASN A 486 -3.48 17.56 2.78
CA ASN A 486 -3.02 16.89 1.56
C ASN A 486 -2.13 17.77 0.68
N LEU A 487 -2.21 19.11 0.82
CA LEU A 487 -1.34 20.05 0.13
C LEU A 487 -0.04 20.26 0.92
N LEU A 488 1.04 20.43 0.21
CA LEU A 488 2.35 20.78 0.80
C LEU A 488 2.42 22.24 1.22
N TYR A 489 1.74 23.10 0.47
CA TYR A 489 1.53 24.51 0.76
C TYR A 489 0.02 24.77 0.81
N PHE A 490 -0.46 25.34 1.90
CA PHE A 490 -1.85 25.75 2.07
C PHE A 490 -1.89 27.13 2.71
N ASN A 491 -2.57 28.06 2.04
CA ASN A 491 -2.84 29.39 2.55
C ASN A 491 -4.39 29.56 2.62
N PRO A 492 -4.98 29.72 3.80
CA PRO A 492 -6.44 29.86 3.95
C PRO A 492 -7.01 31.12 3.29
N ASP A 493 -6.17 32.14 3.04
CA ASP A 493 -6.58 33.39 2.40
C ASP A 493 -6.68 33.27 0.86
N LEU A 494 -6.15 32.18 0.29
CA LEU A 494 -6.25 31.94 -1.15
C LEU A 494 -7.48 31.12 -1.51
N PRO A 495 -8.11 31.42 -2.68
CA PRO A 495 -9.14 30.56 -3.24
C PRO A 495 -8.65 29.11 -3.37
N ARG A 496 -9.59 28.17 -3.26
CA ARG A 496 -9.30 26.73 -3.35
C ARG A 496 -8.44 26.36 -4.56
N GLU A 497 -8.78 26.84 -5.73
CA GLU A 497 -8.07 26.51 -6.97
C GLU A 497 -6.66 27.06 -6.99
N GLU A 498 -6.44 28.23 -6.42
CA GLU A 498 -5.11 28.85 -6.33
C GLU A 498 -4.21 28.07 -5.37
N ASN A 499 -4.74 27.63 -4.22
CA ASN A 499 -4.03 26.73 -3.32
C ASN A 499 -3.59 25.44 -4.02
N ILE A 500 -4.48 24.83 -4.80
CA ILE A 500 -4.17 23.60 -5.52
C ILE A 500 -3.13 23.86 -6.61
N ARG A 501 -3.27 24.92 -7.39
CA ARG A 501 -2.32 25.29 -8.45
C ARG A 501 -0.95 25.69 -7.92
N ALA A 502 -0.87 26.31 -6.75
CA ALA A 502 0.40 26.64 -6.08
C ALA A 502 1.22 25.38 -5.77
N ASN A 503 0.56 24.23 -5.59
CA ASN A 503 1.19 22.94 -5.42
C ASN A 503 1.46 22.19 -6.74
N GLY A 504 1.31 22.86 -7.89
CA GLY A 504 1.53 22.26 -9.21
C GLY A 504 0.51 21.19 -9.59
N ILE A 505 -0.70 21.24 -9.04
CA ILE A 505 -1.76 20.25 -9.25
C ILE A 505 -2.75 20.82 -10.25
N PHE A 506 -3.14 20.00 -11.22
CA PHE A 506 -4.01 20.38 -12.33
C PHE A 506 -5.18 19.41 -12.48
N LYS A 507 -6.23 19.83 -13.17
CA LYS A 507 -7.38 18.98 -13.51
C LYS A 507 -7.15 18.27 -14.85
N ILE A 508 -7.66 17.05 -14.96
CA ILE A 508 -7.96 16.39 -16.21
C ILE A 508 -9.39 15.89 -16.17
N TRP A 509 -10.20 16.30 -17.13
CA TRP A 509 -11.59 15.92 -17.18
C TRP A 509 -11.76 14.52 -17.76
N VAL A 510 -12.73 13.82 -17.23
CA VAL A 510 -13.08 12.45 -17.61
C VAL A 510 -14.49 12.47 -18.20
N PRO A 511 -14.71 11.83 -19.37
CA PRO A 511 -16.04 11.75 -19.97
C PRO A 511 -17.11 11.24 -19.01
N PRO A 512 -18.37 11.66 -19.17
CA PRO A 512 -19.49 11.15 -18.40
C PRO A 512 -19.57 9.63 -18.42
N ARG A 513 -19.89 9.01 -17.29
CA ARG A 513 -20.13 7.57 -17.23
C ARG A 513 -21.56 7.26 -17.66
N ALA A 514 -21.76 6.14 -18.33
CA ALA A 514 -23.09 5.63 -18.57
C ALA A 514 -23.65 4.97 -17.30
N LYS A 515 -24.83 5.38 -16.86
CA LYS A 515 -25.56 4.78 -15.76
C LYS A 515 -26.44 3.65 -16.30
N MET A 516 -26.26 2.45 -15.76
CA MET A 516 -27.00 1.25 -16.11
C MET A 516 -27.72 0.72 -14.88
N LEU A 517 -28.95 0.27 -15.05
CA LEU A 517 -29.80 -0.28 -13.99
C LEU A 517 -30.27 -1.69 -14.36
N LEU A 518 -30.16 -2.61 -13.41
CA LEU A 518 -30.80 -3.93 -13.44
C LEU A 518 -31.85 -3.97 -12.33
N ALA A 519 -33.10 -4.00 -12.70
CA ALA A 519 -34.23 -4.07 -11.78
C ALA A 519 -34.22 -5.35 -10.92
#